data_5190d7a0593a113bed975519aeef6fd3
#
_entry.id   5190d7a0593a113bed975519aeef6fd3
#
_cell.length_a   1.000
_cell.length_b   1.000
_cell.length_c   1.000
_cell.angle_alpha   90.00
_cell.angle_beta   90.00
_cell.angle_gamma   90.00
#
_symmetry.space_group_name_H-M   'P 1'
#
loop_
_entity.id
_entity.type
_entity.pdbx_description
1 polymer ?
#
loop_
_entity_poly.entity_id
_entity_poly.type
_entity_poly.pdbx_seq_one_letter_code
_entity_poly.pdbx_strand_id
1 'polypeptide(L)'
;MKHIYKFSILLLAVFTFIGCNVDDDDAVTVLPMKELTASLVNQGDIIGVADDATSYDLVISFSEPLPSYSSIEYSLDGGATTSSSASAGDNTLVISIPFDFDDNFHDINLSDFIVVNASARRFTTSLTGNSSVRVMRQGYFTATISWADYANDIDFGLQPMTSSWVDTYAWVDTSLGFAAEFLEGELVDGNYAIYAAFYTTATDVNVNCDMETAAGNFVLDILATENGNVVWFTKSTNTQGNVSYTFYTEDPS
;
A
#
# COMPACT_ATOMS: atom_id res chain seq x y z
N MET A 1 -76.27 -6.18 -46.63
CA MET A 1 -75.13 -6.95 -46.11
C MET A 1 -73.75 -6.68 -46.71
N LYS A 2 -73.65 -6.19 -47.94
CA LYS A 2 -72.35 -5.92 -48.60
C LYS A 2 -71.55 -4.72 -47.99
N HIS A 3 -72.19 -3.82 -47.31
CA HIS A 3 -71.53 -2.63 -46.74
C HIS A 3 -70.93 -2.86 -45.35
N ILE A 4 -71.45 -3.84 -44.60
CA ILE A 4 -70.95 -4.18 -43.27
C ILE A 4 -69.56 -4.81 -43.34
N TYR A 5 -69.30 -5.69 -44.31
CA TYR A 5 -67.99 -6.30 -44.50
C TYR A 5 -66.87 -5.30 -44.86
N LYS A 6 -67.24 -4.26 -45.63
CA LYS A 6 -66.24 -3.24 -46.01
C LYS A 6 -65.85 -2.39 -44.81
N PHE A 7 -66.79 -2.13 -43.89
CA PHE A 7 -66.48 -1.37 -42.66
C PHE A 7 -65.67 -2.20 -41.66
N SER A 8 -65.99 -3.49 -41.54
CA SER A 8 -65.24 -4.38 -40.67
C SER A 8 -63.80 -4.60 -41.12
N ILE A 9 -63.56 -4.69 -42.43
CA ILE A 9 -62.18 -4.81 -42.98
C ILE A 9 -61.41 -3.51 -42.80
N LEU A 10 -62.06 -2.35 -42.95
CA LEU A 10 -61.41 -1.06 -42.71
C LEU A 10 -61.08 -0.87 -41.24
N LEU A 11 -61.98 -1.26 -40.31
CA LEU A 11 -61.76 -1.20 -38.90
C LEU A 11 -60.59 -2.14 -38.45
N LEU A 12 -60.56 -3.36 -39.04
CA LEU A 12 -59.48 -4.27 -38.76
C LEU A 12 -58.14 -3.79 -39.27
N ALA A 13 -58.12 -3.15 -40.46
CA ALA A 13 -56.90 -2.55 -41.01
C ALA A 13 -56.39 -1.37 -40.16
N VAL A 14 -57.30 -0.57 -39.58
CA VAL A 14 -56.90 0.52 -38.70
C VAL A 14 -56.33 0.01 -37.42
N PHE A 15 -56.86 -1.10 -36.85
CA PHE A 15 -56.26 -1.70 -35.63
C PHE A 15 -54.93 -2.39 -35.89
N THR A 16 -54.67 -2.88 -37.09
CA THR A 16 -53.37 -3.47 -37.43
C THR A 16 -52.30 -2.42 -37.67
N PHE A 17 -52.62 -1.17 -37.98
CA PHE A 17 -51.67 -0.07 -38.11
C PHE A 17 -51.43 0.70 -36.80
N ILE A 18 -52.33 0.58 -35.78
CA ILE A 18 -52.14 1.20 -34.49
C ILE A 18 -51.34 0.29 -33.52
N GLY A 19 -51.18 -1.02 -33.88
CA GLY A 19 -50.51 -2.00 -33.06
C GLY A 19 -49.00 -2.18 -33.32
N CYS A 20 -48.41 -1.40 -34.24
CA CYS A 20 -47.00 -1.54 -34.61
C CYS A 20 -46.25 -0.21 -34.67
N ASN A 21 -46.64 0.77 -33.85
CA ASN A 21 -45.66 1.72 -33.35
C ASN A 21 -45.32 1.35 -31.91
N VAL A 22 -44.77 0.19 -31.75
CA VAL A 22 -43.67 0.05 -30.79
C VAL A 22 -42.57 0.86 -31.51
N ASP A 23 -42.43 2.11 -31.15
CA ASP A 23 -41.18 2.84 -31.37
C ASP A 23 -40.10 1.97 -30.72
N ASP A 24 -39.48 1.11 -31.53
CA ASP A 24 -38.19 0.51 -31.17
C ASP A 24 -37.09 1.56 -31.02
N ASP A 25 -37.50 2.84 -31.11
CA ASP A 25 -36.73 4.03 -30.72
C ASP A 25 -36.88 4.40 -29.25
N ASP A 26 -37.58 3.64 -28.43
CA ASP A 26 -37.15 3.54 -27.06
C ASP A 26 -35.78 2.89 -27.10
N ALA A 27 -34.86 3.69 -27.62
CA ALA A 27 -33.46 3.51 -27.39
C ALA A 27 -33.39 3.06 -25.93
N VAL A 28 -33.08 1.79 -25.74
CA VAL A 28 -32.71 1.29 -24.42
C VAL A 28 -31.74 2.36 -23.96
N THR A 29 -32.24 3.25 -23.10
CA THR A 29 -31.39 4.29 -22.54
C THR A 29 -30.37 3.50 -21.79
N VAL A 30 -29.29 3.19 -22.47
CA VAL A 30 -28.12 2.56 -21.85
C VAL A 30 -27.71 3.63 -20.87
N LEU A 31 -28.22 3.48 -19.63
CA LEU A 31 -27.82 4.35 -18.54
C LEU A 31 -26.30 4.33 -18.60
N PRO A 32 -25.66 5.51 -18.72
CA PRO A 32 -24.23 5.58 -18.78
C PRO A 32 -23.69 4.73 -17.65
N MET A 33 -22.72 3.86 -17.94
CA MET A 33 -22.09 3.08 -16.90
C MET A 33 -21.56 4.07 -15.87
N LYS A 34 -21.98 3.90 -14.62
CA LYS A 34 -21.54 4.77 -13.55
C LYS A 34 -20.06 4.52 -13.33
N GLU A 35 -19.27 5.56 -13.36
CA GLU A 35 -17.87 5.48 -12.99
C GLU A 35 -17.77 5.39 -11.47
N LEU A 36 -16.99 4.41 -11.00
CA LEU A 36 -16.67 4.23 -9.61
C LEU A 36 -15.15 4.17 -9.50
N THR A 37 -14.56 5.10 -8.78
CA THR A 37 -13.13 5.05 -8.48
C THR A 37 -12.88 4.37 -7.15
N ALA A 38 -11.76 3.66 -7.06
CA ALA A 38 -11.30 3.01 -5.85
C ALA A 38 -9.85 3.42 -5.54
N SER A 39 -9.49 3.42 -4.27
CA SER A 39 -8.13 3.68 -3.82
C SER A 39 -7.81 2.82 -2.59
N LEU A 40 -6.55 2.49 -2.41
CA LEU A 40 -6.07 1.96 -1.14
C LEU A 40 -6.12 3.07 -0.08
N VAL A 41 -6.60 2.76 1.14
CA VAL A 41 -6.66 3.75 2.23
C VAL A 41 -5.26 4.22 2.61
N ASN A 42 -4.29 3.31 2.66
CA ASN A 42 -2.91 3.59 3.02
C ASN A 42 -1.97 3.48 1.81
N GLN A 43 -2.41 3.95 0.65
CA GLN A 43 -1.65 3.87 -0.59
C GLN A 43 -0.27 4.52 -0.47
N GLY A 44 0.78 3.76 -0.81
CA GLY A 44 2.17 4.22 -0.76
C GLY A 44 2.77 4.34 0.63
N ASP A 45 1.99 4.05 1.68
CA ASP A 45 2.46 4.06 3.07
C ASP A 45 2.98 2.68 3.49
N ILE A 46 3.72 2.66 4.59
CA ILE A 46 4.07 1.44 5.30
C ILE A 46 3.02 1.19 6.39
N ILE A 47 2.49 -0.03 6.43
CA ILE A 47 1.57 -0.48 7.47
C ILE A 47 2.33 -1.38 8.44
N GLY A 48 2.46 -0.94 9.70
CA GLY A 48 3.05 -1.76 10.75
C GLY A 48 2.07 -2.83 11.24
N VAL A 49 2.52 -4.09 11.28
CA VAL A 49 1.78 -5.21 11.86
C VAL A 49 2.56 -5.80 13.03
N ALA A 50 1.86 -6.39 13.99
CA ALA A 50 2.50 -7.07 15.11
C ALA A 50 3.44 -8.18 14.62
N ASP A 51 4.52 -8.44 15.36
CA ASP A 51 5.54 -9.41 14.95
C ASP A 51 5.01 -10.85 14.88
N ASP A 52 3.90 -11.14 15.57
CA ASP A 52 3.19 -12.43 15.54
C ASP A 52 1.96 -12.44 14.61
N ALA A 53 1.72 -11.38 13.85
CA ALA A 53 0.59 -11.30 12.93
C ALA A 53 0.72 -12.35 11.81
N THR A 54 -0.39 -13.02 11.52
CA THR A 54 -0.51 -14.00 10.42
C THR A 54 -1.36 -13.50 9.26
N SER A 55 -1.94 -12.33 9.40
CA SER A 55 -2.71 -11.64 8.36
C SER A 55 -2.79 -10.14 8.68
N TYR A 56 -3.15 -9.36 7.67
CA TYR A 56 -3.50 -7.95 7.85
C TYR A 56 -4.67 -7.59 6.95
N ASP A 57 -5.35 -6.50 7.26
CA ASP A 57 -6.53 -6.05 6.54
C ASP A 57 -6.15 -4.93 5.55
N LEU A 58 -6.21 -5.26 4.25
CA LEU A 58 -6.12 -4.29 3.17
C LEU A 58 -7.48 -3.60 3.01
N VAL A 59 -7.50 -2.28 3.15
CA VAL A 59 -8.74 -1.50 3.06
C VAL A 59 -8.78 -0.73 1.75
N ILE A 60 -9.80 -1.01 0.94
CA ILE A 60 -10.09 -0.32 -0.32
C ILE A 60 -11.26 0.64 -0.07
N SER A 61 -11.09 1.90 -0.44
CA SER A 61 -12.13 2.92 -0.35
C SER A 61 -12.71 3.22 -1.73
N PHE A 62 -14.04 3.35 -1.81
CA PHE A 62 -14.74 3.73 -3.03
C PHE A 62 -15.08 5.22 -3.02
N SER A 63 -15.12 5.84 -4.20
CA SER A 63 -15.47 7.26 -4.38
C SER A 63 -16.88 7.61 -3.85
N GLU A 64 -17.76 6.63 -3.78
CA GLU A 64 -19.11 6.75 -3.25
C GLU A 64 -19.63 5.40 -2.75
N PRO A 65 -20.66 5.40 -1.88
CA PRO A 65 -21.26 4.16 -1.40
C PRO A 65 -21.81 3.30 -2.55
N LEU A 66 -21.64 1.99 -2.44
CA LEU A 66 -22.17 1.05 -3.42
C LEU A 66 -23.70 1.13 -3.46
N PRO A 67 -24.34 1.20 -4.65
CA PRO A 67 -25.78 1.39 -4.76
C PRO A 67 -26.57 0.11 -4.43
N SER A 68 -25.94 -1.03 -4.44
CA SER A 68 -26.54 -2.34 -4.16
C SER A 68 -25.47 -3.33 -3.74
N TYR A 69 -25.90 -4.51 -3.28
CA TYR A 69 -24.99 -5.63 -3.08
C TYR A 69 -24.17 -5.87 -4.35
N SER A 70 -22.86 -5.97 -4.20
CA SER A 70 -21.92 -6.08 -5.30
C SER A 70 -20.90 -7.17 -5.05
N SER A 71 -20.47 -7.85 -6.11
CA SER A 71 -19.27 -8.66 -6.15
C SER A 71 -18.12 -7.79 -6.65
N ILE A 72 -17.00 -7.86 -5.96
CA ILE A 72 -15.80 -7.11 -6.29
C ILE A 72 -14.75 -8.13 -6.71
N GLU A 73 -14.37 -8.05 -7.99
CA GLU A 73 -13.31 -8.86 -8.58
C GLU A 73 -12.02 -8.05 -8.56
N TYR A 74 -10.95 -8.61 -8.02
CA TYR A 74 -9.65 -7.96 -7.91
C TYR A 74 -8.52 -8.98 -8.05
N SER A 75 -7.34 -8.51 -8.41
CA SER A 75 -6.11 -9.29 -8.28
C SER A 75 -5.08 -8.52 -7.47
N LEU A 76 -4.22 -9.26 -6.76
CA LEU A 76 -3.10 -8.75 -6.01
C LEU A 76 -1.82 -9.26 -6.68
N ASP A 77 -0.83 -8.39 -6.81
CA ASP A 77 0.51 -8.71 -7.33
C ASP A 77 0.50 -9.40 -8.71
N GLY A 78 -0.54 -9.10 -9.53
CA GLY A 78 -0.72 -9.73 -10.84
C GLY A 78 -1.13 -11.20 -10.78
N GLY A 79 -1.55 -11.69 -9.62
CA GLY A 79 -2.02 -13.06 -9.40
C GLY A 79 -3.41 -13.33 -9.98
N ALA A 80 -3.98 -14.47 -9.60
CA ALA A 80 -5.32 -14.86 -10.03
C ALA A 80 -6.39 -13.90 -9.50
N THR A 81 -7.42 -13.65 -10.32
CA THR A 81 -8.57 -12.85 -9.89
C THR A 81 -9.30 -13.52 -8.74
N THR A 82 -9.51 -12.77 -7.68
CA THR A 82 -10.25 -13.17 -6.49
C THR A 82 -11.55 -12.36 -6.44
N SER A 83 -12.58 -12.91 -5.82
CA SER A 83 -13.87 -12.25 -5.67
C SER A 83 -14.21 -12.09 -4.19
N SER A 84 -14.65 -10.90 -3.83
CA SER A 84 -15.22 -10.58 -2.52
C SER A 84 -16.57 -9.91 -2.69
N SER A 85 -17.35 -9.77 -1.60
CA SER A 85 -18.65 -9.16 -1.64
C SER A 85 -18.75 -7.96 -0.72
N ALA A 86 -19.50 -6.96 -1.15
CA ALA A 86 -19.81 -5.79 -0.36
C ALA A 86 -21.31 -5.49 -0.39
N SER A 87 -21.83 -4.91 0.67
CA SER A 87 -23.25 -4.60 0.83
C SER A 87 -23.62 -3.26 0.20
N ALA A 88 -24.91 -3.05 -0.03
CA ALA A 88 -25.40 -1.73 -0.41
C ALA A 88 -25.11 -0.72 0.70
N GLY A 89 -24.58 0.44 0.31
CA GLY A 89 -24.21 1.50 1.24
C GLY A 89 -22.77 1.43 1.75
N ASP A 90 -22.05 0.31 1.54
CA ASP A 90 -20.64 0.22 1.87
C ASP A 90 -19.83 1.17 0.96
N ASN A 91 -18.92 1.89 1.54
CA ASN A 91 -17.94 2.73 0.84
C ASN A 91 -16.50 2.23 1.01
N THR A 92 -16.34 1.08 1.66
CA THR A 92 -15.05 0.40 1.83
C THR A 92 -15.22 -1.10 1.66
N LEU A 93 -14.15 -1.76 1.22
CA LEU A 93 -13.98 -3.20 1.25
C LEU A 93 -12.75 -3.52 2.06
N VAL A 94 -12.89 -4.45 3.00
CA VAL A 94 -11.77 -4.99 3.76
C VAL A 94 -11.44 -6.37 3.24
N ILE A 95 -10.17 -6.58 2.88
CA ILE A 95 -9.65 -7.86 2.40
C ILE A 95 -8.58 -8.32 3.37
N SER A 96 -8.79 -9.46 4.01
CA SER A 96 -7.77 -10.05 4.87
C SER A 96 -6.74 -10.78 4.03
N ILE A 97 -5.51 -10.32 4.08
CA ILE A 97 -4.36 -10.86 3.34
C ILE A 97 -3.53 -11.71 4.30
N PRO A 98 -3.25 -12.98 3.96
CA PRO A 98 -2.31 -13.78 4.73
C PRO A 98 -0.93 -13.13 4.73
N PHE A 99 -0.25 -13.18 5.87
CA PHE A 99 1.11 -12.71 6.06
C PHE A 99 1.94 -13.87 6.58
N ASP A 100 2.94 -14.30 5.82
CA ASP A 100 3.78 -15.43 6.22
C ASP A 100 4.60 -15.05 7.46
N PHE A 101 4.72 -15.99 8.39
CA PHE A 101 5.48 -15.74 9.61
C PHE A 101 6.97 -15.47 9.33
N ASP A 102 7.51 -16.09 8.28
CA ASP A 102 8.90 -15.93 7.89
C ASP A 102 9.19 -14.65 7.09
N ASP A 103 8.12 -13.92 6.67
CA ASP A 103 8.26 -12.66 5.96
C ASP A 103 8.38 -11.48 6.94
N ASN A 104 9.37 -10.62 6.73
CA ASN A 104 9.55 -9.38 7.49
C ASN A 104 8.74 -8.23 6.92
N PHE A 105 8.51 -8.25 5.62
CA PHE A 105 7.63 -7.30 4.92
C PHE A 105 6.98 -7.95 3.70
N HIS A 106 5.88 -7.35 3.25
CA HIS A 106 5.15 -7.75 2.05
C HIS A 106 4.70 -6.51 1.28
N ASP A 107 5.18 -6.37 0.05
CA ASP A 107 4.72 -5.34 -0.87
C ASP A 107 3.50 -5.84 -1.62
N ILE A 108 2.39 -5.12 -1.53
CA ILE A 108 1.13 -5.50 -2.16
C ILE A 108 0.75 -4.46 -3.18
N ASN A 109 0.45 -4.93 -4.37
CA ASN A 109 -0.03 -4.12 -5.47
C ASN A 109 -1.44 -4.58 -5.89
N LEU A 110 -2.43 -3.71 -5.73
CA LEU A 110 -3.79 -3.95 -6.18
C LEU A 110 -3.89 -3.68 -7.68
N SER A 111 -4.33 -4.67 -8.45
CA SER A 111 -4.57 -4.58 -9.88
C SER A 111 -5.92 -5.21 -10.26
N ASP A 112 -6.37 -5.00 -11.48
CA ASP A 112 -7.58 -5.60 -12.07
C ASP A 112 -8.81 -5.52 -11.16
N PHE A 113 -9.20 -4.30 -10.80
CA PHE A 113 -10.31 -4.04 -9.91
C PHE A 113 -11.61 -3.81 -10.69
N ILE A 114 -12.63 -4.64 -10.47
CA ILE A 114 -13.94 -4.55 -11.14
C ILE A 114 -15.06 -4.71 -10.11
N VAL A 115 -16.07 -3.83 -10.17
CA VAL A 115 -17.29 -3.95 -9.35
C VAL A 115 -18.45 -4.41 -10.22
N VAL A 116 -19.09 -5.49 -9.81
CA VAL A 116 -20.26 -6.08 -10.46
C VAL A 116 -21.42 -6.10 -9.47
N ASN A 117 -22.50 -5.39 -9.75
CA ASN A 117 -23.67 -5.38 -8.88
C ASN A 117 -24.51 -6.67 -9.01
N ALA A 118 -25.50 -6.85 -8.10
CA ALA A 118 -26.38 -8.00 -8.08
C ALA A 118 -27.18 -8.23 -9.39
N SER A 119 -27.33 -7.20 -10.23
CA SER A 119 -27.98 -7.30 -11.55
C SER A 119 -26.98 -7.58 -12.68
N ALA A 120 -25.76 -8.00 -12.36
CA ALA A 120 -24.66 -8.22 -13.28
C ALA A 120 -24.25 -6.96 -14.09
N ARG A 121 -24.61 -5.78 -13.63
CA ARG A 121 -24.12 -4.51 -14.18
C ARG A 121 -22.69 -4.29 -13.71
N ARG A 122 -21.80 -4.09 -14.65
CA ARG A 122 -20.43 -3.69 -14.38
C ARG A 122 -20.36 -2.19 -14.27
N PHE A 123 -19.68 -1.68 -13.26
CA PHE A 123 -19.27 -0.29 -13.21
C PHE A 123 -17.98 -0.14 -14.02
N THR A 124 -17.81 1.03 -14.63
CA THR A 124 -16.47 1.42 -15.06
C THR A 124 -15.69 1.72 -13.79
N THR A 125 -14.71 0.89 -13.49
CA THR A 125 -13.87 1.03 -12.30
C THR A 125 -12.48 1.47 -12.68
N SER A 126 -11.91 2.39 -11.91
CA SER A 126 -10.54 2.82 -12.04
C SER A 126 -9.89 2.94 -10.66
N LEU A 127 -8.64 2.53 -10.57
CA LEU A 127 -7.82 2.80 -9.38
C LEU A 127 -7.30 4.23 -9.46
N THR A 128 -7.37 4.97 -8.37
CA THR A 128 -6.84 6.34 -8.24
C THR A 128 -5.70 6.35 -7.23
N GLY A 129 -4.67 7.13 -7.54
CA GLY A 129 -3.48 7.25 -6.71
C GLY A 129 -2.54 6.06 -6.83
N ASN A 130 -1.73 5.83 -5.81
CA ASN A 130 -0.85 4.67 -5.74
C ASN A 130 -1.67 3.41 -5.41
N SER A 131 -1.44 2.33 -6.14
CA SER A 131 -2.10 1.04 -5.94
C SER A 131 -1.30 0.09 -5.06
N SER A 132 -0.19 0.52 -4.49
CA SER A 132 0.70 -0.29 -3.66
C SER A 132 0.70 0.15 -2.20
N VAL A 133 0.96 -0.80 -1.33
CA VAL A 133 1.20 -0.60 0.09
C VAL A 133 2.26 -1.60 0.54
N ARG A 134 3.15 -1.20 1.45
CA ARG A 134 4.08 -2.11 2.11
C ARG A 134 3.55 -2.45 3.49
N VAL A 135 3.50 -3.73 3.82
CA VAL A 135 3.20 -4.22 5.17
C VAL A 135 4.50 -4.70 5.79
N MET A 136 4.80 -4.24 7.00
CA MET A 136 6.07 -4.50 7.66
C MET A 136 5.83 -4.91 9.12
N ARG A 137 6.60 -5.88 9.63
CA ARG A 137 6.58 -6.24 11.05
C ARG A 137 7.10 -5.09 11.91
N GLN A 138 6.51 -4.92 13.08
CA GLN A 138 6.83 -3.80 13.98
C GLN A 138 8.27 -3.83 14.48
N GLY A 139 8.86 -5.01 14.60
CA GLY A 139 10.26 -5.17 14.97
C GLY A 139 11.23 -4.92 13.82
N TYR A 140 10.79 -5.04 12.57
CA TYR A 140 11.69 -5.00 11.43
C TYR A 140 12.12 -3.58 11.07
N PHE A 141 13.39 -3.43 10.77
CA PHE A 141 14.07 -2.19 10.40
C PHE A 141 14.98 -2.46 9.22
N THR A 142 14.99 -1.55 8.25
CA THR A 142 16.00 -1.53 7.18
C THR A 142 16.58 -0.14 7.04
N ALA A 143 17.82 -0.05 6.58
CA ALA A 143 18.46 1.18 6.17
C ALA A 143 19.27 0.97 4.91
N THR A 144 19.00 1.77 3.89
CA THR A 144 19.84 1.89 2.70
C THR A 144 20.70 3.13 2.86
N ILE A 145 22.03 2.94 2.89
CA ILE A 145 23.00 4.01 3.11
C ILE A 145 23.80 4.20 1.85
N SER A 146 23.84 5.43 1.35
CA SER A 146 24.52 5.75 0.09
C SER A 146 25.30 7.06 0.17
N TRP A 147 26.37 7.16 -0.62
CA TRP A 147 27.19 8.36 -0.77
C TRP A 147 27.68 8.53 -2.20
N ALA A 148 28.01 9.75 -2.59
CA ALA A 148 28.31 10.07 -3.99
C ALA A 148 29.73 9.74 -4.45
N ASP A 149 30.71 9.72 -3.54
CA ASP A 149 32.10 9.49 -3.87
C ASP A 149 32.52 8.06 -3.56
N TYR A 150 32.49 7.21 -4.57
CA TYR A 150 32.86 5.79 -4.50
C TYR A 150 34.36 5.53 -4.19
N ALA A 151 35.20 6.56 -4.15
CA ALA A 151 36.57 6.41 -3.66
C ALA A 151 36.66 6.30 -2.14
N ASN A 152 35.55 6.61 -1.45
CA ASN A 152 35.45 6.46 -0.02
C ASN A 152 34.89 5.07 0.30
N ASP A 153 35.69 4.28 0.97
CA ASP A 153 35.34 2.97 1.50
C ASP A 153 34.89 3.15 2.95
N ILE A 154 33.57 3.05 3.19
CA ILE A 154 32.94 3.24 4.49
C ILE A 154 32.03 2.07 4.75
N ASP A 155 32.32 1.33 5.80
CA ASP A 155 31.45 0.26 6.28
C ASP A 155 30.47 0.82 7.34
N PHE A 156 29.27 0.29 7.35
CA PHE A 156 28.26 0.66 8.32
C PHE A 156 27.84 -0.51 9.18
N GLY A 157 27.43 -0.22 10.41
CA GLY A 157 26.89 -1.22 11.32
C GLY A 157 25.76 -0.66 12.16
N LEU A 158 24.76 -1.49 12.41
CA LEU A 158 23.64 -1.22 13.30
C LEU A 158 23.91 -1.87 14.64
N GLN A 159 23.86 -1.09 15.72
CA GLN A 159 24.10 -1.59 17.07
C GLN A 159 23.08 -1.07 18.10
N PRO A 160 22.70 -1.88 19.10
CA PRO A 160 21.96 -1.40 20.25
C PRO A 160 22.85 -0.55 21.14
N MET A 161 22.26 0.45 21.77
CA MET A 161 22.88 1.33 22.73
C MET A 161 22.30 1.07 24.13
N THR A 162 23.05 1.39 25.16
CA THR A 162 22.47 1.42 26.52
C THR A 162 21.44 2.54 26.65
N SER A 163 20.69 2.54 27.75
CA SER A 163 19.76 3.65 28.06
C SER A 163 20.47 4.99 28.28
N SER A 164 21.78 4.97 28.49
CA SER A 164 22.64 6.16 28.61
C SER A 164 23.49 6.40 27.36
N TRP A 165 23.08 5.86 26.23
CA TRP A 165 23.72 6.03 24.92
C TRP A 165 25.20 5.59 24.85
N VAL A 166 25.55 4.55 25.59
CA VAL A 166 26.88 3.94 25.53
C VAL A 166 26.84 2.75 24.58
N ASP A 167 27.85 2.66 23.68
CA ASP A 167 28.02 1.58 22.72
C ASP A 167 28.06 0.22 23.43
N THR A 168 27.30 -0.73 22.90
CA THR A 168 27.33 -2.11 23.40
C THR A 168 28.29 -3.00 22.59
N TYR A 169 28.66 -2.56 21.39
CA TYR A 169 29.45 -3.33 20.41
C TYR A 169 28.85 -4.69 20.04
N ALA A 170 27.53 -4.82 20.26
CA ALA A 170 26.76 -6.00 19.89
C ALA A 170 26.01 -5.71 18.59
N TRP A 171 26.67 -5.96 17.48
CA TRP A 171 26.10 -5.65 16.16
C TRP A 171 24.80 -6.40 15.91
N VAL A 172 23.76 -5.70 15.48
CA VAL A 172 22.52 -6.29 14.93
C VAL A 172 22.82 -6.73 13.50
N ASP A 173 23.47 -5.83 12.73
CA ASP A 173 23.88 -6.09 11.37
C ASP A 173 25.09 -5.24 10.99
N THR A 174 25.86 -5.68 9.99
CA THR A 174 26.99 -4.95 9.41
C THR A 174 26.99 -5.14 7.91
N SER A 175 27.23 -4.05 7.18
CA SER A 175 27.34 -4.08 5.74
C SER A 175 28.75 -3.63 5.33
N LEU A 176 29.33 -4.31 4.34
CA LEU A 176 30.70 -4.14 3.85
C LEU A 176 30.64 -3.95 2.32
N GLY A 177 30.47 -2.72 1.85
CA GLY A 177 30.26 -2.41 0.44
C GLY A 177 31.05 -1.20 -0.06
N PHE A 178 30.95 -0.89 -1.35
CA PHE A 178 31.76 0.16 -1.96
C PHE A 178 31.00 1.45 -2.32
N ALA A 179 29.67 1.50 -2.22
CA ALA A 179 28.93 2.66 -2.74
C ALA A 179 27.52 2.84 -2.18
N ALA A 180 26.90 1.76 -1.80
CA ALA A 180 25.62 1.74 -1.08
C ALA A 180 25.65 0.51 -0.20
N GLU A 181 25.19 0.68 1.01
CA GLU A 181 25.13 -0.37 2.01
C GLU A 181 23.71 -0.57 2.49
N PHE A 182 23.41 -1.80 2.89
CA PHE A 182 22.12 -2.18 3.38
C PHE A 182 22.26 -2.80 4.75
N LEU A 183 21.54 -2.26 5.72
CA LEU A 183 21.42 -2.79 7.06
C LEU A 183 19.98 -3.23 7.30
N GLU A 184 19.82 -4.36 7.97
CA GLU A 184 18.51 -4.85 8.37
C GLU A 184 18.57 -5.51 9.75
N GLY A 185 17.41 -5.64 10.39
CA GLY A 185 17.33 -6.36 11.64
C GLY A 185 15.98 -6.28 12.34
N GLU A 186 15.78 -7.22 13.24
CA GLU A 186 14.65 -7.19 14.17
C GLU A 186 15.06 -6.43 15.43
N LEU A 187 14.37 -5.33 15.70
CA LEU A 187 14.65 -4.46 16.81
C LEU A 187 13.58 -4.59 17.89
N VAL A 188 14.00 -4.75 19.13
CA VAL A 188 13.15 -4.56 20.31
C VAL A 188 13.09 -3.08 20.71
N ASP A 189 12.22 -2.70 21.63
CA ASP A 189 12.22 -1.34 22.16
C ASP A 189 13.55 -1.02 22.83
N GLY A 190 14.14 0.11 22.48
CA GLY A 190 15.45 0.51 22.98
C GLY A 190 16.11 1.59 22.14
N ASN A 191 17.33 1.91 22.52
CA ASN A 191 18.19 2.85 21.83
C ASN A 191 19.15 2.12 20.88
N TYR A 192 19.40 2.73 19.74
CA TYR A 192 20.24 2.17 18.66
C TYR A 192 21.10 3.27 18.04
N ALA A 193 22.17 2.86 17.40
CA ALA A 193 22.97 3.74 16.55
C ALA A 193 23.40 3.04 15.26
N ILE A 194 23.55 3.83 14.22
CA ILE A 194 24.27 3.46 12.99
C ILE A 194 25.68 4.00 13.13
N TYR A 195 26.66 3.11 13.07
CA TYR A 195 28.08 3.40 13.16
C TYR A 195 28.69 3.39 11.76
N ALA A 196 29.60 4.34 11.49
CA ALA A 196 30.40 4.40 10.28
C ALA A 196 31.86 4.08 10.58
N ALA A 197 32.49 3.18 9.80
CA ALA A 197 33.90 2.86 9.85
C ALA A 197 34.57 3.23 8.52
N PHE A 198 35.49 4.19 8.53
CA PHE A 198 36.22 4.63 7.37
C PHE A 198 37.48 3.80 7.15
N TYR A 199 37.63 3.23 5.97
CA TYR A 199 38.83 2.52 5.52
C TYR A 199 39.69 3.33 4.56
N THR A 200 39.26 4.51 4.18
CA THR A 200 39.98 5.47 3.37
C THR A 200 40.40 6.71 4.17
N THR A 201 41.31 7.51 3.63
CA THR A 201 41.75 8.77 4.26
C THR A 201 40.78 9.94 4.01
N ALA A 202 39.63 9.69 3.44
CA ALA A 202 38.64 10.72 3.21
C ALA A 202 38.06 11.22 4.52
N THR A 203 37.83 12.49 4.57
CA THR A 203 37.15 13.21 5.62
C THR A 203 35.91 13.88 5.04
N ASP A 204 34.85 14.01 5.81
CA ASP A 204 33.68 14.80 5.46
C ASP A 204 32.90 14.22 4.26
N VAL A 205 32.35 13.03 4.43
CA VAL A 205 31.49 12.38 3.44
C VAL A 205 30.01 12.64 3.76
N ASN A 206 29.30 13.23 2.78
CA ASN A 206 27.84 13.32 2.86
C ASN A 206 27.23 11.96 2.56
N VAL A 207 26.47 11.45 3.51
CA VAL A 207 25.82 10.16 3.49
C VAL A 207 24.32 10.37 3.52
N ASN A 208 23.61 9.76 2.60
CA ASN A 208 22.14 9.66 2.63
C ASN A 208 21.76 8.33 3.27
N CYS A 209 20.94 8.37 4.31
CA CYS A 209 20.43 7.22 5.02
C CYS A 209 18.92 7.18 4.87
N ASP A 210 18.43 6.22 4.10
CA ASP A 210 17.01 5.96 3.85
C ASP A 210 16.57 4.75 4.67
N MET A 211 15.76 4.99 5.70
CA MET A 211 15.36 3.99 6.69
C MET A 211 13.87 3.70 6.56
N GLU A 212 13.54 2.43 6.42
CA GLU A 212 12.16 1.95 6.41
C GLU A 212 11.84 1.22 7.72
N THR A 213 10.71 1.57 8.30
CA THR A 213 10.23 1.02 9.57
C THR A 213 8.72 0.86 9.54
N ALA A 214 8.17 0.09 10.46
CA ALA A 214 6.72 -0.01 10.64
C ALA A 214 6.03 1.31 11.00
N ALA A 215 6.78 2.34 11.38
CA ALA A 215 6.27 3.69 11.64
C ALA A 215 6.36 4.63 10.42
N GLY A 216 6.91 4.17 9.31
CA GLY A 216 7.08 4.91 8.07
C GLY A 216 8.51 4.93 7.56
N ASN A 217 8.72 5.76 6.55
CA ASN A 217 10.01 5.97 5.90
C ASN A 217 10.67 7.26 6.40
N PHE A 218 11.98 7.21 6.68
CA PHE A 218 12.77 8.31 7.23
C PHE A 218 14.03 8.49 6.41
N VAL A 219 14.27 9.69 5.91
CA VAL A 219 15.45 10.02 5.12
C VAL A 219 16.28 11.06 5.86
N LEU A 220 17.55 10.75 6.11
CA LEU A 220 18.49 11.66 6.76
C LEU A 220 19.72 11.87 5.86
N ASP A 221 20.11 13.12 5.70
CA ASP A 221 21.40 13.51 5.12
C ASP A 221 22.37 13.83 6.26
N ILE A 222 23.48 13.12 6.32
CA ILE A 222 24.42 13.15 7.43
C ILE A 222 25.81 13.45 6.90
N LEU A 223 26.58 14.26 7.61
CA LEU A 223 28.00 14.44 7.36
C LEU A 223 28.78 13.49 8.27
N ALA A 224 29.30 12.42 7.69
CA ALA A 224 30.21 11.51 8.38
C ALA A 224 31.64 12.05 8.30
N THR A 225 32.27 12.33 9.44
CA THR A 225 33.59 13.00 9.52
C THR A 225 34.71 12.11 10.01
N GLU A 226 34.36 11.06 10.78
CA GLU A 226 35.31 10.12 11.39
C GLU A 226 34.61 8.80 11.76
N ASN A 227 35.39 7.81 12.20
CA ASN A 227 34.83 6.60 12.73
C ASN A 227 33.98 6.89 13.98
N GLY A 228 32.72 6.45 13.96
CA GLY A 228 31.82 6.68 15.07
C GLY A 228 30.35 6.53 14.67
N ASN A 229 29.48 6.73 15.66
CA ASN A 229 28.05 6.75 15.42
C ASN A 229 27.68 8.01 14.62
N VAL A 230 26.86 7.83 13.60
CA VAL A 230 26.42 8.90 12.70
C VAL A 230 24.93 9.17 12.79
N VAL A 231 24.14 8.19 13.20
CA VAL A 231 22.72 8.31 13.52
C VAL A 231 22.45 7.60 14.82
N TRP A 232 21.69 8.22 15.68
CA TRP A 232 21.13 7.58 16.88
C TRP A 232 19.62 7.56 16.77
N PHE A 233 18.98 6.54 17.30
CA PHE A 233 17.53 6.52 17.35
C PHE A 233 16.99 5.68 18.50
N THR A 234 15.77 6.00 18.90
CA THR A 234 15.00 5.23 19.88
C THR A 234 13.82 4.59 19.18
N LYS A 235 13.65 3.29 19.32
CA LYS A 235 12.41 2.57 19.00
C LYS A 235 11.59 2.43 20.28
N SER A 236 10.32 2.71 20.22
CA SER A 236 9.38 2.50 21.33
C SER A 236 8.01 2.07 20.85
N THR A 237 7.40 1.16 21.61
CA THR A 237 6.04 0.67 21.37
C THR A 237 5.15 1.13 22.50
N ASN A 238 4.06 1.82 22.18
CA ASN A 238 3.13 2.27 23.21
C ASN A 238 2.23 1.12 23.70
N THR A 239 1.42 1.38 24.72
CA THR A 239 0.49 0.37 25.30
C THR A 239 -0.61 -0.09 24.35
N GLN A 240 -0.79 0.57 23.22
CA GLN A 240 -1.76 0.22 22.18
C GLN A 240 -1.10 -0.59 21.05
N GLY A 241 0.20 -0.86 21.16
CA GLY A 241 0.96 -1.60 20.13
C GLY A 241 1.47 -0.73 18.98
N ASN A 242 1.32 0.61 19.04
CA ASN A 242 1.84 1.48 17.99
C ASN A 242 3.33 1.72 18.21
N VAL A 243 4.11 1.47 17.17
CA VAL A 243 5.56 1.70 17.14
C VAL A 243 5.87 3.13 16.73
N SER A 244 6.89 3.70 17.33
CA SER A 244 7.44 4.99 16.97
C SER A 244 8.97 4.96 16.99
N TYR A 245 9.56 5.76 16.09
CA TYR A 245 10.99 5.97 16.01
C TYR A 245 11.30 7.44 16.17
N THR A 246 12.34 7.76 16.95
CA THR A 246 12.87 9.10 17.10
C THR A 246 14.34 9.08 16.73
N PHE A 247 14.71 9.83 15.69
CA PHE A 247 16.08 9.89 15.18
C PHE A 247 16.80 11.14 15.63
N TYR A 248 18.11 11.00 15.85
CA TYR A 248 19.02 12.06 16.26
C TYR A 248 20.26 12.02 15.36
N THR A 249 20.70 13.19 14.90
CA THR A 249 21.94 13.37 14.11
C THR A 249 23.10 13.88 14.97
N GLU A 250 22.86 14.07 16.27
CA GLU A 250 23.86 14.44 17.27
C GLU A 250 23.73 13.46 18.43
N ASP A 251 24.85 13.19 19.12
CA ASP A 251 24.87 12.30 20.28
C ASP A 251 23.90 12.82 21.36
N PRO A 252 22.88 12.04 21.72
CA PRO A 252 21.86 12.45 22.68
C PRO A 252 22.26 12.23 24.15
N SER A 253 23.52 11.79 24.46
CA SER A 253 24.05 11.52 25.79
C SER A 253 24.23 12.77 26.67
#